data_e19458d656d4244b62f579e36086f5e8
#
_entry.id   e19458d656d4244b62f579e36086f5e8
#
_cell.length_a   1.000
_cell.length_b   1.000
_cell.length_c   1.000
_cell.angle_alpha   90.00
_cell.angle_beta   90.00
_cell.angle_gamma   90.00
#
_symmetry.space_group_name_H-M   'P 1'
#
loop_
_entity.id
_entity.type
_entity.pdbx_description
1 polymer ?
#
loop_
_entity_poly.entity_id
_entity_poly.type
_entity_poly.pdbx_seq_one_letter_code
_entity_poly.pdbx_strand_id
1 'polypeptide(L)'
;IDSNISKEFIIHNAKSNLLWRSFGANAKNNPKNAMSDNYDVHGHVGFAWGARTKYLRDIGGLYDKALIGGADHIMAHAFVGQIPCECIEKSFGYTDEIRNWSDQAYTENGRMLLNGISYVKGNLFHIWHGDIEKREYYKRIKEFTPLSKNKVARNSEGFFQTSDPL
;
A
#
# COMPACT_ATOMS: atom_id res chain seq x y z
N ILE A 1 25.87 -23.26 -2.55
CA ILE A 1 24.57 -22.78 -2.01
C ILE A 1 24.85 -21.38 -1.55
N ASP A 2 24.41 -20.44 -2.33
CA ASP A 2 24.67 -19.04 -2.10
C ASP A 2 23.93 -18.61 -0.82
N SER A 3 24.69 -18.44 0.25
CA SER A 3 24.21 -18.00 1.57
C SER A 3 23.70 -16.55 1.58
N ASN A 4 23.66 -15.93 0.40
CA ASN A 4 23.23 -14.56 0.16
C ASN A 4 21.81 -14.44 -0.36
N ILE A 5 21.00 -15.49 -0.36
CA ILE A 5 19.56 -15.30 -0.48
C ILE A 5 19.18 -14.57 0.81
N SER A 6 19.09 -13.26 0.68
CA SER A 6 18.61 -12.38 1.73
C SER A 6 17.34 -13.02 2.29
N LYS A 7 17.32 -13.30 3.58
CA LYS A 7 16.10 -13.68 4.31
C LYS A 7 15.13 -12.54 4.10
N GLU A 8 14.34 -12.65 3.06
CA GLU A 8 13.37 -11.67 2.65
C GLU A 8 12.25 -11.63 3.67
N PHE A 9 11.55 -10.53 3.69
CA PHE A 9 10.37 -10.40 4.53
C PHE A 9 9.33 -11.40 4.02
N ILE A 10 9.25 -12.55 4.66
CA ILE A 10 8.32 -13.61 4.31
C ILE A 10 7.15 -13.52 5.27
N ILE A 11 5.97 -13.35 4.72
CA ILE A 11 4.75 -13.31 5.48
C ILE A 11 4.17 -14.71 5.51
N HIS A 12 4.14 -15.29 6.70
CA HIS A 12 3.55 -16.60 6.91
C HIS A 12 2.09 -16.46 7.34
N ASN A 13 1.20 -17.12 6.63
CA ASN A 13 -0.14 -17.37 7.13
C ASN A 13 -0.16 -18.74 7.81
N ALA A 14 -0.41 -18.77 9.11
CA ALA A 14 -0.36 -19.98 9.93
C ALA A 14 -1.31 -21.12 9.47
N LYS A 15 -2.35 -20.82 8.68
CA LYS A 15 -3.28 -21.82 8.15
C LYS A 15 -3.01 -22.25 6.71
N SER A 16 -2.33 -21.45 5.91
CA SER A 16 -2.23 -21.70 4.46
C SER A 16 -0.83 -22.01 3.97
N ASN A 17 0.19 -21.91 4.81
CA ASN A 17 1.61 -21.96 4.41
C ASN A 17 1.94 -21.03 3.24
N LEU A 18 1.12 -20.01 3.01
CA LEU A 18 1.36 -19.02 1.96
C LEU A 18 2.52 -18.14 2.37
N LEU A 19 3.50 -18.09 1.50
CA LEU A 19 4.68 -17.24 1.64
C LEU A 19 4.59 -16.14 0.60
N TRP A 20 4.49 -14.90 1.07
CA TRP A 20 4.57 -13.75 0.18
C TRP A 20 5.87 -13.00 0.41
N ARG A 21 6.50 -12.63 -0.68
CA ARG A 21 7.59 -11.66 -0.63
C ARG A 21 7.01 -10.29 -0.32
N SER A 22 7.68 -9.49 0.52
CA SER A 22 7.24 -8.12 0.74
C SER A 22 7.46 -7.25 -0.49
N PHE A 23 6.59 -6.27 -0.69
CA PHE A 23 6.74 -5.25 -1.72
C PHE A 23 8.10 -4.53 -1.59
N GLY A 24 8.52 -4.16 -0.38
CA GLY A 24 9.80 -3.50 -0.14
C GLY A 24 11.01 -4.33 -0.56
N ALA A 25 10.96 -5.66 -0.39
CA ALA A 25 12.00 -6.56 -0.87
C ALA A 25 12.04 -6.61 -2.40
N ASN A 26 10.87 -6.64 -3.05
CA ASN A 26 10.80 -6.56 -4.50
C ASN A 26 11.27 -5.20 -5.03
N ALA A 27 10.84 -4.10 -4.43
CA ALA A 27 11.28 -2.76 -4.84
C ALA A 27 12.81 -2.61 -4.79
N LYS A 28 13.44 -3.22 -3.80
CA LYS A 28 14.90 -3.19 -3.64
C LYS A 28 15.65 -4.14 -4.57
N ASN A 29 15.19 -5.39 -4.69
CA ASN A 29 15.96 -6.45 -5.34
C ASN A 29 15.46 -6.79 -6.75
N ASN A 30 14.18 -6.55 -7.02
CA ASN A 30 13.51 -6.84 -8.28
C ASN A 30 12.53 -5.72 -8.66
N PRO A 31 13.01 -4.51 -8.99
CA PRO A 31 12.14 -3.36 -9.23
C PRO A 31 11.04 -3.61 -10.28
N LYS A 32 11.35 -4.42 -11.31
CA LYS A 32 10.36 -4.81 -12.32
C LYS A 32 9.16 -5.57 -11.73
N ASN A 33 9.41 -6.40 -10.72
CA ASN A 33 8.32 -7.09 -10.03
C ASN A 33 7.48 -6.11 -9.20
N ALA A 34 8.13 -5.21 -8.45
CA ALA A 34 7.42 -4.19 -7.68
C ALA A 34 6.53 -3.28 -8.56
N MET A 35 6.90 -3.10 -9.81
CA MET A 35 6.14 -2.32 -10.78
C MET A 35 5.09 -3.12 -11.55
N SER A 36 4.83 -4.37 -11.16
CA SER A 36 3.81 -5.21 -11.79
C SER A 36 2.41 -4.83 -11.30
N ASP A 37 1.43 -4.89 -12.20
CA ASP A 37 0.01 -4.78 -11.87
C ASP A 37 -0.58 -6.05 -11.24
N ASN A 38 0.22 -7.11 -11.16
CA ASN A 38 -0.19 -8.38 -10.57
C ASN A 38 0.23 -8.45 -9.10
N TYR A 39 -0.76 -8.56 -8.21
CA TYR A 39 -0.56 -8.65 -6.76
C TYR A 39 0.37 -9.78 -6.34
N ASP A 40 0.29 -10.94 -6.99
CA ASP A 40 1.15 -12.08 -6.70
C ASP A 40 2.61 -11.86 -7.13
N VAL A 41 2.83 -10.89 -8.02
CA VAL A 41 4.17 -10.55 -8.56
C VAL A 41 4.79 -9.39 -7.80
N HIS A 42 4.05 -8.29 -7.58
CA HIS A 42 4.63 -7.11 -6.92
C HIS A 42 4.91 -7.31 -5.43
N GLY A 43 4.30 -8.31 -4.83
CA GLY A 43 4.50 -8.66 -3.44
C GLY A 43 3.51 -7.99 -2.48
N HIS A 44 3.55 -8.42 -1.23
CA HIS A 44 2.61 -7.97 -0.22
C HIS A 44 2.92 -6.55 0.23
N VAL A 45 1.92 -5.68 0.18
CA VAL A 45 2.03 -4.24 0.49
C VAL A 45 1.67 -3.89 1.94
N GLY A 46 0.96 -4.76 2.63
CA GLY A 46 0.51 -4.53 4.00
C GLY A 46 1.58 -4.73 5.08
N PHE A 47 1.12 -4.80 6.32
CA PHE A 47 1.82 -5.01 7.58
C PHE A 47 2.54 -3.78 8.14
N ALA A 48 3.87 -3.76 8.14
CA ALA A 48 4.62 -2.73 8.85
C ALA A 48 5.48 -1.93 7.88
N TRP A 49 5.29 -0.63 7.89
CA TRP A 49 6.09 0.33 7.15
C TRP A 49 6.81 1.26 8.11
N GLY A 50 8.04 1.58 7.78
CA GLY A 50 8.81 2.62 8.44
C GLY A 50 9.25 3.66 7.43
N ALA A 51 9.19 4.93 7.80
CA ALA A 51 9.65 6.02 6.97
C ALA A 51 10.35 7.09 7.82
N ARG A 52 11.26 7.84 7.20
CA ARG A 52 11.86 9.00 7.85
C ARG A 52 10.80 10.08 8.01
N THR A 53 10.68 10.65 9.20
CA THR A 53 9.71 11.72 9.49
C THR A 53 9.86 12.91 8.56
N LYS A 54 11.08 13.27 8.16
CA LYS A 54 11.31 14.32 7.17
C LYS A 54 10.63 14.00 5.85
N TYR A 55 10.80 12.79 5.34
CA TYR A 55 10.16 12.36 4.09
C TYR A 55 8.62 12.45 4.18
N LEU A 56 8.04 11.95 5.28
CA LEU A 56 6.59 12.03 5.47
C LEU A 56 6.09 13.48 5.51
N ARG A 57 6.84 14.39 6.11
CA ARG A 57 6.49 15.82 6.08
C ARG A 57 6.57 16.41 4.68
N ASP A 58 7.61 16.08 3.94
CA ASP A 58 7.84 16.59 2.59
C ASP A 58 6.74 16.17 1.60
N ILE A 59 6.18 14.98 1.75
CA ILE A 59 5.08 14.46 0.92
C ILE A 59 3.68 14.74 1.47
N GLY A 60 3.55 15.53 2.53
CA GLY A 60 2.26 15.87 3.13
C GLY A 60 1.61 14.76 3.97
N GLY A 61 2.38 13.76 4.40
CA GLY A 61 1.90 12.64 5.22
C GLY A 61 1.60 11.38 4.42
N LEU A 62 1.02 10.39 5.08
CA LEU A 62 0.54 9.17 4.44
C LEU A 62 -0.74 9.47 3.62
N TYR A 63 -1.00 8.63 2.61
CA TYR A 63 -2.27 8.74 1.88
C TYR A 63 -3.44 8.33 2.78
N ASP A 64 -4.23 9.29 3.19
CA ASP A 64 -5.28 9.14 4.20
C ASP A 64 -6.72 9.14 3.63
N LYS A 65 -6.86 9.18 2.31
CA LYS A 65 -8.18 9.23 1.65
C LYS A 65 -8.79 7.84 1.39
N ALA A 66 -8.02 6.78 1.55
CA ALA A 66 -8.52 5.41 1.44
C ALA A 66 -9.12 4.94 2.78
N LEU A 67 -10.29 5.46 3.12
CA LEU A 67 -10.92 5.29 4.44
C LEU A 67 -11.25 3.85 4.82
N ILE A 68 -11.45 3.00 3.83
CA ILE A 68 -11.89 1.60 4.01
C ILE A 68 -10.77 0.58 3.79
N GLY A 69 -9.54 1.05 3.65
CA GLY A 69 -8.35 0.22 3.41
C GLY A 69 -7.77 0.39 2.01
N GLY A 70 -6.62 -0.21 1.78
CA GLY A 70 -5.90 -0.15 0.51
C GLY A 70 -4.98 1.06 0.33
N ALA A 71 -4.87 1.93 1.34
CA ALA A 71 -3.89 3.03 1.31
C ALA A 71 -2.46 2.52 1.14
N ASP A 72 -2.13 1.40 1.76
CA ASP A 72 -0.84 0.72 1.63
C ASP A 72 -0.54 0.32 0.18
N HIS A 73 -1.55 -0.16 -0.56
CA HIS A 73 -1.42 -0.51 -1.96
C HIS A 73 -1.17 0.72 -2.85
N ILE A 74 -1.96 1.78 -2.66
CA ILE A 74 -1.77 3.05 -3.37
C ILE A 74 -0.38 3.62 -3.08
N MET A 75 0.01 3.70 -1.81
CA MET A 75 1.31 4.22 -1.41
C MET A 75 2.47 3.40 -1.99
N ALA A 76 2.37 2.08 -1.98
CA ALA A 76 3.40 1.21 -2.52
C ALA A 76 3.67 1.51 -4.00
N HIS A 77 2.63 1.57 -4.83
CA HIS A 77 2.76 1.88 -6.25
C HIS A 77 3.21 3.32 -6.50
N ALA A 78 2.73 4.27 -5.70
CA ALA A 78 3.20 5.66 -5.78
C ALA A 78 4.70 5.76 -5.50
N PHE A 79 5.20 5.07 -4.47
CA PHE A 79 6.62 5.12 -4.10
C PHE A 79 7.57 4.54 -5.16
N VAL A 80 7.09 3.67 -6.02
CA VAL A 80 7.89 3.17 -7.16
C VAL A 80 7.60 3.93 -8.46
N GLY A 81 6.74 4.95 -8.41
CA GLY A 81 6.38 5.77 -9.57
C GLY A 81 5.48 5.06 -10.57
N GLN A 82 4.69 4.11 -10.11
CA GLN A 82 3.79 3.33 -10.95
C GLN A 82 2.32 3.73 -10.72
N ILE A 83 2.03 4.99 -10.77
CA ILE A 83 0.67 5.50 -10.86
C ILE A 83 0.61 6.41 -12.10
N PRO A 84 -0.32 6.16 -13.02
CA PRO A 84 -1.41 5.17 -13.00
C PRO A 84 -0.95 3.72 -13.16
N CYS A 85 -1.70 2.79 -12.55
CA CYS A 85 -1.53 1.36 -12.77
C CYS A 85 -2.90 0.65 -12.74
N GLU A 86 -2.98 -0.46 -13.45
CA GLU A 86 -4.24 -1.18 -13.64
C GLU A 86 -4.82 -1.74 -12.34
N CYS A 87 -3.96 -2.21 -11.44
CA CYS A 87 -4.41 -2.77 -10.16
C CYS A 87 -5.03 -1.70 -9.23
N ILE A 88 -4.52 -0.48 -9.24
CA ILE A 88 -5.10 0.64 -8.49
C ILE A 88 -6.39 1.10 -9.15
N GLU A 89 -6.41 1.24 -10.46
CA GLU A 89 -7.60 1.64 -11.20
C GLU A 89 -8.76 0.68 -10.99
N LYS A 90 -8.52 -0.62 -11.09
CA LYS A 90 -9.54 -1.66 -10.85
C LYS A 90 -10.06 -1.66 -9.42
N SER A 91 -9.20 -1.38 -8.44
CA SER A 91 -9.56 -1.47 -7.02
C SER A 91 -10.20 -0.18 -6.49
N PHE A 92 -9.69 0.98 -6.87
CA PHE A 92 -10.06 2.28 -6.25
C PHE A 92 -10.62 3.29 -7.24
N GLY A 93 -10.50 3.03 -8.53
CA GLY A 93 -10.65 4.04 -9.57
C GLY A 93 -9.49 5.05 -9.53
N TYR A 94 -9.13 5.58 -10.68
CA TYR A 94 -8.05 6.55 -10.78
C TYR A 94 -8.59 7.97 -10.60
N THR A 95 -8.37 8.53 -9.42
CA THR A 95 -8.86 9.87 -9.08
C THR A 95 -7.73 10.90 -9.12
N ASP A 96 -8.09 12.16 -9.32
CA ASP A 96 -7.13 13.27 -9.24
C ASP A 96 -6.44 13.36 -7.87
N GLU A 97 -7.13 12.95 -6.80
CA GLU A 97 -6.55 12.90 -5.46
C GLU A 97 -5.42 11.87 -5.36
N ILE A 98 -5.63 10.67 -5.90
CA ILE A 98 -4.59 9.62 -5.96
C ILE A 98 -3.43 10.11 -6.81
N ARG A 99 -3.71 10.73 -7.97
CA ARG A 99 -2.71 11.27 -8.86
C ARG A 99 -1.86 12.33 -8.17
N ASN A 100 -2.50 13.36 -7.65
CA ASN A 100 -1.82 14.51 -7.04
C ASN A 100 -0.94 14.08 -5.86
N TRP A 101 -1.45 13.20 -5.00
CA TRP A 101 -0.65 12.68 -3.89
C TRP A 101 0.51 11.82 -4.39
N SER A 102 0.29 10.99 -5.39
CA SER A 102 1.33 10.12 -5.96
C SER A 102 2.42 10.90 -6.65
N ASP A 103 2.07 11.93 -7.39
CA ASP A 103 3.01 12.83 -8.05
C ASP A 103 3.88 13.54 -7.00
N GLN A 104 3.28 14.03 -5.92
CA GLN A 104 3.99 14.64 -4.81
C GLN A 104 4.93 13.64 -4.14
N ALA A 105 4.44 12.44 -3.80
CA ALA A 105 5.21 11.39 -3.17
C ALA A 105 6.39 10.91 -4.05
N TYR A 106 6.21 10.90 -5.36
CA TYR A 106 7.22 10.49 -6.32
C TYR A 106 8.18 11.63 -6.69
N THR A 107 7.67 12.84 -6.95
CA THR A 107 8.46 13.96 -7.48
C THR A 107 9.43 14.53 -6.46
N GLU A 108 9.06 14.64 -5.19
CA GLU A 108 9.95 15.09 -4.12
C GLU A 108 11.21 14.22 -4.01
N ASN A 109 11.12 12.97 -4.48
CA ASN A 109 12.18 11.99 -4.37
C ASN A 109 12.38 11.11 -5.63
N GLY A 110 11.79 11.47 -6.76
CA GLY A 110 11.53 10.63 -7.92
C GLY A 110 12.67 9.77 -8.47
N ARG A 111 13.92 10.17 -8.32
CA ARG A 111 15.09 9.34 -8.62
C ARG A 111 15.60 8.59 -7.39
N MET A 112 15.19 9.02 -6.21
CA MET A 112 15.66 8.45 -4.94
C MET A 112 14.77 7.36 -4.39
N LEU A 113 13.48 7.29 -4.79
CA LEU A 113 12.56 6.34 -4.16
C LEU A 113 12.91 4.88 -4.43
N LEU A 114 13.19 4.49 -5.66
CA LEU A 114 13.67 3.12 -5.92
C LEU A 114 14.98 2.82 -5.17
N ASN A 115 15.85 3.81 -5.01
CA ASN A 115 17.08 3.68 -4.22
C ASN A 115 16.82 3.93 -2.71
N GLY A 116 15.73 4.60 -2.36
CA GLY A 116 15.34 4.92 -0.99
C GLY A 116 14.49 3.84 -0.31
N ILE A 117 13.88 2.95 -1.08
CA ILE A 117 13.11 1.84 -0.53
C ILE A 117 14.05 0.72 -0.11
N SER A 118 13.82 0.19 1.08
CA SER A 118 14.54 -0.95 1.61
C SER A 118 13.61 -1.80 2.48
N TYR A 119 14.14 -2.87 3.02
CA TYR A 119 13.39 -3.75 3.90
C TYR A 119 14.27 -4.25 5.05
N VAL A 120 13.62 -4.62 6.14
CA VAL A 120 14.28 -5.30 7.23
C VAL A 120 14.29 -6.80 6.95
N LYS A 121 15.46 -7.42 6.96
CA LYS A 121 15.58 -8.87 6.76
C LYS A 121 14.91 -9.61 7.91
N GLY A 122 14.04 -10.55 7.60
CA GLY A 122 13.37 -11.37 8.61
C GLY A 122 12.08 -11.95 8.09
N ASN A 123 11.40 -12.65 8.98
CA ASN A 123 10.08 -13.23 8.74
C ASN A 123 9.07 -12.48 9.62
N LEU A 124 7.94 -12.14 9.03
CA LEU A 124 6.80 -11.61 9.77
C LEU A 124 5.73 -12.70 9.83
N PHE A 125 5.37 -13.08 11.05
CA PHE A 125 4.34 -14.07 11.29
C PHE A 125 3.01 -13.36 11.53
N HIS A 126 2.05 -13.63 10.66
CA HIS A 126 0.72 -13.08 10.78
C HIS A 126 -0.17 -14.02 11.60
N ILE A 127 -0.65 -13.56 12.74
CA ILE A 127 -1.60 -14.32 13.55
C ILE A 127 -2.92 -14.41 12.81
N TRP A 128 -3.41 -15.63 12.63
CA TRP A 128 -4.67 -15.85 11.95
C TRP A 128 -5.83 -15.17 12.70
N HIS A 129 -6.64 -14.43 11.98
CA HIS A 129 -7.79 -13.70 12.51
C HIS A 129 -9.03 -13.80 11.60
N GLY A 130 -9.21 -14.92 10.96
CA GLY A 130 -10.35 -15.23 10.11
C GLY A 130 -9.99 -15.47 8.64
N ASP A 131 -10.90 -16.10 7.93
CA ASP A 131 -10.73 -16.44 6.53
C ASP A 131 -10.78 -15.18 5.66
N ILE A 132 -9.96 -15.12 4.62
CA ILE A 132 -9.86 -13.96 3.73
C ILE A 132 -11.20 -13.63 3.08
N GLU A 133 -11.96 -14.66 2.70
CA GLU A 133 -13.28 -14.52 2.10
C GLU A 133 -14.26 -13.76 3.00
N LYS A 134 -14.19 -13.99 4.30
CA LYS A 134 -15.05 -13.31 5.29
C LYS A 134 -14.65 -11.87 5.57
N ARG A 135 -13.49 -11.44 5.09
CA ARG A 135 -13.02 -10.04 5.27
C ARG A 135 -13.60 -9.08 4.26
N GLU A 136 -14.24 -9.61 3.21
CA GLU A 136 -14.97 -8.86 2.19
C GLU A 136 -14.21 -7.64 1.60
N TYR A 137 -12.88 -7.74 1.44
CA TYR A 137 -12.04 -6.62 1.00
C TYR A 137 -12.55 -5.97 -0.28
N TYR A 138 -12.81 -6.78 -1.31
CA TYR A 138 -13.29 -6.27 -2.61
C TYR A 138 -14.69 -5.67 -2.52
N LYS A 139 -15.58 -6.29 -1.72
CA LYS A 139 -16.93 -5.80 -1.52
C LYS A 139 -16.90 -4.43 -0.84
N ARG A 140 -16.16 -4.31 0.24
CA ARG A 140 -16.00 -3.02 0.97
C ARG A 140 -15.45 -1.93 0.08
N ILE A 141 -14.37 -2.20 -0.65
CA ILE A 141 -13.79 -1.22 -1.58
C ILE A 141 -14.83 -0.79 -2.61
N LYS A 142 -15.52 -1.74 -3.24
CA LYS A 142 -16.51 -1.45 -4.28
C LYS A 142 -17.72 -0.66 -3.76
N GLU A 143 -18.20 -0.98 -2.57
CA GLU A 143 -19.40 -0.36 -2.00
C GLU A 143 -19.11 1.02 -1.40
N PHE A 144 -17.98 1.19 -0.76
CA PHE A 144 -17.70 2.42 0.01
C PHE A 144 -16.83 3.44 -0.73
N THR A 145 -16.03 3.06 -1.72
CA THR A 145 -15.23 4.03 -2.48
C THR A 145 -16.09 5.13 -3.13
N PRO A 146 -17.26 4.82 -3.72
CA PRO A 146 -18.16 5.87 -4.25
C PRO A 146 -18.76 6.75 -3.14
N LEU A 147 -19.01 6.20 -1.97
CA LEU A 147 -19.64 6.92 -0.86
C LEU A 147 -18.68 7.88 -0.17
N SER A 148 -17.41 7.53 -0.11
CA SER A 148 -16.40 8.36 0.56
C SER A 148 -16.14 9.68 -0.16
N LYS A 149 -16.37 9.73 -1.47
CA LYS A 149 -16.08 10.92 -2.29
C LYS A 149 -16.89 12.17 -1.93
N ASN A 150 -18.11 11.99 -1.41
CA ASN A 150 -19.05 13.11 -1.22
C ASN A 150 -19.58 13.25 0.22
N LYS A 151 -19.26 12.33 1.12
CA LYS A 151 -19.95 12.24 2.44
C LYS A 151 -19.02 12.24 3.63
N VAL A 152 -17.73 12.36 3.40
CA VAL A 152 -16.73 12.32 4.46
C VAL A 152 -15.91 13.60 4.46
N ALA A 153 -15.95 14.30 5.58
CA ALA A 153 -15.16 15.49 5.80
C ALA A 153 -14.36 15.35 7.11
N ARG A 154 -13.30 16.14 7.25
CA ARG A 154 -12.61 16.24 8.53
C ARG A 154 -13.37 17.18 9.45
N ASN A 155 -13.55 16.78 10.70
CA ASN A 155 -14.05 17.67 11.74
C ASN A 155 -12.94 18.63 12.23
N SER A 156 -13.29 19.52 13.18
CA SER A 156 -12.34 20.49 13.74
C SER A 156 -11.15 19.87 14.47
N GLU A 157 -11.24 18.62 14.86
CA GLU A 157 -10.17 17.85 15.52
C GLU A 157 -9.30 17.08 14.50
N GLY A 158 -9.65 17.16 13.21
CA GLY A 158 -8.93 16.48 12.12
C GLY A 158 -9.36 15.03 11.86
N PHE A 159 -10.37 14.51 12.55
CA PHE A 159 -10.92 13.19 12.31
C PHE A 159 -11.93 13.18 11.17
N PHE A 160 -11.94 12.07 10.43
CA PHE A 160 -12.96 11.87 9.41
C PHE A 160 -14.33 11.61 10.07
N GLN A 161 -15.34 12.27 9.56
CA GLN A 161 -16.73 12.02 9.94
C GLN A 161 -17.60 12.01 8.68
N THR A 162 -18.66 11.23 8.71
CA THR A 162 -19.67 11.23 7.65
C THR A 162 -20.67 12.34 7.89
N SER A 163 -21.11 13.00 6.82
CA SER A 163 -22.17 14.00 6.87
C SER A 163 -23.58 13.39 6.95
N ASP A 164 -23.69 12.10 6.61
CA ASP A 164 -24.94 11.34 6.67
C ASP A 164 -24.80 10.16 7.64
N PRO A 165 -25.79 9.88 8.49
CA PRO A 165 -25.83 8.63 9.23
C PRO A 165 -25.91 7.45 8.24
N LEU A 166 -25.12 6.42 8.51
CA LEU A 166 -25.15 5.15 7.78
C LEU A 166 -26.45 4.42 8.03
#